data_44d2617399aab01f44db2f6d776eb7b5
#
_entry.id   44d2617399aab01f44db2f6d776eb7b5
#
_cell.length_a   1.000
_cell.length_b   1.000
_cell.length_c   1.000
_cell.angle_alpha   90.00
_cell.angle_beta   90.00
_cell.angle_gamma   90.00
#
_symmetry.space_group_name_H-M   'P 1'
#
loop_
_entity.id
_entity.type
_entity.pdbx_description
1 polymer ?
#
loop_
_entity_poly.entity_id
_entity_poly.type
_entity_poly.pdbx_seq_one_letter_code
_entity_poly.pdbx_strand_id
1 'polypeptide(L)'
;MKRNFQSLVLSGVVLAAALSSLSACAPLMVGGAVMTGLVATDRRTTGAQVEDEGIELKVASAVRRELGERVHLNVTSFNRKVLLSGEARSQADKDLAEKLAQSQENVQSVVNDLAVSMPSSVTQRSKDIVITSQAKAAFIDAKDLQVNSIKVVTERGVVYLMGRVTSREAKRATDIVRGIGGVAKVVRVFDEI
;
A
#
# COMPACT_ATOMS: atom_id res chain seq x y z
N MET A 1 -21.06 -29.46 -48.82
CA MET A 1 -21.88 -29.09 -47.61
C MET A 1 -21.21 -29.38 -46.28
N LYS A 2 -20.34 -30.38 -46.08
CA LYS A 2 -19.68 -30.68 -44.77
C LYS A 2 -18.64 -29.64 -44.35
N ARG A 3 -17.96 -28.96 -45.28
CA ARG A 3 -16.85 -27.99 -44.98
C ARG A 3 -17.36 -26.67 -44.37
N ASN A 4 -18.55 -26.23 -44.72
CA ASN A 4 -19.12 -24.99 -44.19
C ASN A 4 -19.74 -25.19 -42.80
N PHE A 5 -20.14 -26.41 -42.46
CA PHE A 5 -20.65 -26.72 -41.12
C PHE A 5 -19.53 -26.76 -40.07
N GLN A 6 -18.37 -27.30 -40.44
CA GLN A 6 -17.20 -27.31 -39.54
C GLN A 6 -16.66 -25.90 -39.25
N SER A 7 -16.67 -25.00 -40.25
CA SER A 7 -16.23 -23.60 -40.01
C SER A 7 -17.22 -22.83 -39.13
N LEU A 8 -18.52 -23.12 -39.25
CA LEU A 8 -19.53 -22.47 -38.40
C LEU A 8 -19.43 -22.92 -36.93
N VAL A 9 -19.15 -24.22 -36.71
CA VAL A 9 -18.97 -24.76 -35.36
C VAL A 9 -17.67 -24.24 -34.73
N LEU A 10 -16.58 -24.15 -35.48
CA LEU A 10 -15.32 -23.58 -34.99
C LEU A 10 -15.45 -22.09 -34.61
N SER A 11 -16.15 -21.32 -35.45
CA SER A 11 -16.41 -19.90 -35.16
C SER A 11 -17.28 -19.70 -33.92
N GLY A 12 -18.27 -20.58 -33.70
CA GLY A 12 -19.11 -20.55 -32.51
C GLY A 12 -18.36 -20.86 -31.21
N VAL A 13 -17.43 -21.83 -31.25
CA VAL A 13 -16.60 -22.20 -30.08
C VAL A 13 -15.61 -21.11 -29.73
N VAL A 14 -14.98 -20.47 -30.73
CA VAL A 14 -14.04 -19.35 -30.50
C VAL A 14 -14.76 -18.14 -29.94
N LEU A 15 -15.99 -17.85 -30.42
CA LEU A 15 -16.79 -16.74 -29.91
C LEU A 15 -17.28 -17.00 -28.47
N ALA A 16 -17.64 -18.23 -28.12
CA ALA A 16 -18.02 -18.62 -26.77
C ALA A 16 -16.85 -18.57 -25.78
N ALA A 17 -15.64 -18.94 -26.21
CA ALA A 17 -14.42 -18.85 -25.41
C ALA A 17 -13.99 -17.39 -25.17
N ALA A 18 -14.21 -16.49 -26.13
CA ALA A 18 -13.92 -15.07 -25.98
C ALA A 18 -14.87 -14.33 -25.01
N LEU A 19 -16.15 -14.79 -24.95
CA LEU A 19 -17.14 -14.21 -24.02
C LEU A 19 -16.95 -14.65 -22.57
N SER A 20 -16.32 -15.80 -22.32
CA SER A 20 -16.02 -16.26 -20.95
C SER A 20 -14.84 -15.52 -20.28
N SER A 21 -13.98 -14.86 -21.06
CA SER A 21 -12.86 -14.07 -20.50
C SER A 21 -13.24 -12.67 -19.99
N LEU A 22 -14.45 -12.17 -20.31
CA LEU A 22 -14.93 -10.87 -19.81
C LEU A 22 -15.59 -10.96 -18.41
N SER A 23 -15.79 -12.15 -17.87
CA SER A 23 -16.43 -12.33 -16.55
C SER A 23 -15.45 -12.18 -15.37
N ALA A 24 -14.16 -11.93 -15.61
CA ALA A 24 -13.15 -11.79 -14.57
C ALA A 24 -13.21 -10.47 -13.77
N CYS A 25 -14.06 -9.54 -14.17
CA CYS A 25 -14.25 -8.25 -13.49
C CYS A 25 -15.62 -8.11 -12.78
N ALA A 26 -16.41 -9.18 -12.66
CA ALA A 26 -17.58 -9.12 -11.81
C ALA A 26 -17.11 -9.15 -10.34
N PRO A 27 -17.42 -8.14 -9.52
CA PRO A 27 -17.19 -8.26 -8.08
C PRO A 27 -18.07 -9.42 -7.61
N LEU A 28 -17.44 -10.46 -7.06
CA LEU A 28 -18.11 -11.61 -6.50
C LEU A 28 -18.95 -11.16 -5.31
N MET A 29 -20.18 -10.77 -5.55
CA MET A 29 -21.22 -10.56 -4.53
C MET A 29 -21.74 -11.90 -3.99
N VAL A 30 -20.91 -12.93 -3.99
CA VAL A 30 -21.26 -14.23 -3.42
C VAL A 30 -20.24 -14.56 -2.32
N GLY A 31 -20.58 -14.26 -1.12
CA GLY A 31 -19.85 -14.70 0.06
C GLY A 31 -19.61 -13.63 1.11
N GLY A 32 -20.66 -12.97 1.61
CA GLY A 32 -20.57 -12.04 2.73
C GLY A 32 -19.96 -12.60 4.03
N ALA A 33 -19.66 -13.91 4.08
CA ALA A 33 -19.06 -14.55 5.23
C ALA A 33 -17.52 -14.57 5.21
N VAL A 34 -16.88 -14.52 4.02
CA VAL A 34 -15.40 -14.56 3.95
C VAL A 34 -14.79 -13.17 4.07
N MET A 35 -15.49 -12.14 3.57
CA MET A 35 -15.03 -10.74 3.69
C MET A 35 -15.15 -10.22 5.15
N THR A 36 -16.14 -10.69 5.92
CA THR A 36 -16.30 -10.28 7.32
C THR A 36 -15.16 -10.75 8.22
N GLY A 37 -14.51 -11.89 7.91
CA GLY A 37 -13.38 -12.39 8.69
C GLY A 37 -12.11 -11.54 8.54
N LEU A 38 -11.86 -10.98 7.36
CA LEU A 38 -10.68 -10.13 7.10
C LEU A 38 -10.86 -8.69 7.61
N VAL A 39 -12.09 -8.18 7.55
CA VAL A 39 -12.41 -6.83 8.09
C VAL A 39 -12.44 -6.84 9.62
N ALA A 40 -12.80 -7.96 10.25
CA ALA A 40 -12.88 -8.08 11.71
C ALA A 40 -11.50 -8.02 12.41
N THR A 41 -10.39 -8.14 11.68
CA THR A 41 -9.03 -8.10 12.25
C THR A 41 -8.33 -6.76 12.09
N ASP A 42 -8.82 -5.85 11.22
CA ASP A 42 -8.35 -4.46 11.17
C ASP A 42 -9.04 -3.65 12.27
N ARG A 43 -8.25 -2.99 13.11
CA ARG A 43 -8.76 -2.20 14.24
C ARG A 43 -9.35 -0.85 13.81
N ARG A 44 -9.33 -0.53 12.53
CA ARG A 44 -10.00 0.65 11.95
C ARG A 44 -11.43 0.28 11.55
N THR A 45 -12.33 1.25 11.62
CA THR A 45 -13.66 1.13 11.00
C THR A 45 -13.52 1.17 9.46
N THR A 46 -14.48 0.58 8.75
CA THR A 46 -14.54 0.68 7.27
C THR A 46 -14.54 2.14 6.82
N GLY A 47 -15.24 3.03 7.54
CA GLY A 47 -15.23 4.47 7.25
C GLY A 47 -13.83 5.09 7.35
N ALA A 48 -13.03 4.70 8.36
CA ALA A 48 -11.66 5.17 8.49
C ALA A 48 -10.75 4.66 7.36
N GLN A 49 -10.97 3.43 6.87
CA GLN A 49 -10.21 2.90 5.73
C GLN A 49 -10.51 3.68 4.45
N VAL A 50 -11.80 3.94 4.14
CA VAL A 50 -12.21 4.73 2.97
C VAL A 50 -11.69 6.17 3.08
N GLU A 51 -11.71 6.75 4.28
CA GLU A 51 -11.16 8.09 4.52
C GLU A 51 -9.64 8.13 4.28
N ASP A 52 -8.90 7.14 4.77
CA ASP A 52 -7.46 7.02 4.53
C ASP A 52 -7.13 6.94 3.03
N GLU A 53 -7.87 6.14 2.25
CA GLU A 53 -7.72 6.09 0.79
C GLU A 53 -8.03 7.45 0.13
N GLY A 54 -9.06 8.13 0.58
CA GLY A 54 -9.40 9.48 0.13
C GLY A 54 -8.29 10.50 0.42
N ILE A 55 -7.68 10.44 1.59
CA ILE A 55 -6.53 11.25 1.98
C ILE A 55 -5.33 10.96 1.08
N GLU A 56 -4.98 9.68 0.85
CA GLU A 56 -3.87 9.30 -0.04
C GLU A 56 -4.03 9.94 -1.44
N LEU A 57 -5.22 9.86 -2.02
CA LEU A 57 -5.52 10.42 -3.34
C LEU A 57 -5.45 11.96 -3.36
N LYS A 58 -6.02 12.64 -2.36
CA LYS A 58 -6.02 14.10 -2.26
C LYS A 58 -4.59 14.63 -2.12
N VAL A 59 -3.79 14.05 -1.21
CA VAL A 59 -2.40 14.43 -0.99
C VAL A 59 -1.55 14.17 -2.23
N ALA A 60 -1.64 12.98 -2.84
CA ALA A 60 -0.88 12.64 -4.04
C ALA A 60 -1.22 13.58 -5.20
N SER A 61 -2.50 13.94 -5.38
CA SER A 61 -2.96 14.87 -6.42
C SER A 61 -2.46 16.29 -6.18
N ALA A 62 -2.52 16.78 -4.93
CA ALA A 62 -2.04 18.11 -4.57
C ALA A 62 -0.53 18.25 -4.81
N VAL A 63 0.25 17.28 -4.35
CA VAL A 63 1.72 17.27 -4.53
C VAL A 63 2.09 17.15 -6.00
N ARG A 64 1.43 16.26 -6.76
CA ARG A 64 1.70 16.11 -8.19
C ARG A 64 1.41 17.38 -8.98
N ARG A 65 0.34 18.09 -8.66
CA ARG A 65 -0.03 19.35 -9.33
C ARG A 65 1.00 20.46 -9.10
N GLU A 66 1.56 20.57 -7.90
CA GLU A 66 2.48 21.66 -7.54
C GLU A 66 3.95 21.32 -7.81
N LEU A 67 4.33 20.07 -7.60
CA LEU A 67 5.73 19.63 -7.65
C LEU A 67 6.05 18.77 -8.90
N GLY A 68 5.05 18.14 -9.51
CA GLY A 68 5.25 17.33 -10.73
C GLY A 68 6.34 16.27 -10.55
N GLU A 69 7.29 16.25 -11.46
CA GLU A 69 8.42 15.30 -11.45
C GLU A 69 9.57 15.68 -10.51
N ARG A 70 9.45 16.80 -9.77
CA ARG A 70 10.45 17.18 -8.76
C ARG A 70 10.44 16.28 -7.53
N VAL A 71 9.33 15.54 -7.33
CA VAL A 71 9.17 14.60 -6.22
C VAL A 71 8.66 13.26 -6.75
N HIS A 72 9.38 12.19 -6.44
CA HIS A 72 8.88 10.83 -6.54
C HIS A 72 8.23 10.49 -5.20
N LEU A 73 6.90 10.51 -5.14
CA LEU A 73 6.14 10.44 -3.90
C LEU A 73 5.31 9.16 -3.81
N ASN A 74 5.47 8.47 -2.69
CA ASN A 74 4.53 7.49 -2.18
C ASN A 74 3.81 8.08 -0.97
N VAL A 75 2.47 8.12 -1.02
CA VAL A 75 1.62 8.55 0.08
C VAL A 75 0.98 7.33 0.70
N THR A 76 1.05 7.22 2.01
CA THR A 76 0.36 6.18 2.76
C THR A 76 -0.35 6.80 3.94
N SER A 77 -1.66 6.59 4.05
CA SER A 77 -2.47 7.01 5.20
C SER A 77 -2.87 5.82 6.04
N PHE A 78 -2.84 6.00 7.34
CA PHE A 78 -3.37 5.05 8.31
C PHE A 78 -3.93 5.82 9.50
N ASN A 79 -5.22 5.71 9.72
CA ASN A 79 -5.95 6.43 10.77
C ASN A 79 -5.67 7.95 10.72
N ARG A 80 -5.74 8.55 9.51
CA ARG A 80 -5.48 9.98 9.20
C ARG A 80 -4.05 10.46 9.47
N LYS A 81 -3.14 9.56 9.79
CA LYS A 81 -1.71 9.82 9.87
C LYS A 81 -1.09 9.53 8.52
N VAL A 82 -0.50 10.52 7.89
CA VAL A 82 0.06 10.43 6.54
C VAL A 82 1.56 10.25 6.60
N LEU A 83 2.05 9.23 5.92
CA LEU A 83 3.46 9.02 5.63
C LEU A 83 3.75 9.49 4.21
N LEU A 84 4.71 10.39 4.04
CA LEU A 84 5.32 10.75 2.77
C LEU A 84 6.67 10.05 2.67
N SER A 85 6.81 9.16 1.70
CA SER A 85 8.05 8.44 1.44
C SER A 85 8.43 8.52 -0.04
N GLY A 86 9.69 8.28 -0.36
CA GLY A 86 10.25 8.46 -1.70
C GLY A 86 11.36 9.50 -1.75
N GLU A 87 11.44 10.28 -2.83
CA GLU A 87 12.52 11.25 -3.04
C GLU A 87 12.01 12.62 -3.48
N ALA A 88 12.66 13.67 -2.98
CA ALA A 88 12.51 15.05 -3.44
C ALA A 88 13.85 15.58 -3.98
N ARG A 89 13.80 16.42 -5.01
CA ARG A 89 15.03 17.00 -5.61
C ARG A 89 15.71 18.02 -4.71
N SER A 90 14.96 18.66 -3.82
CA SER A 90 15.48 19.67 -2.88
C SER A 90 14.78 19.61 -1.53
N GLN A 91 15.40 20.23 -0.52
CA GLN A 91 14.76 20.39 0.79
C GLN A 91 13.48 21.24 0.68
N ALA A 92 13.50 22.27 -0.17
CA ALA A 92 12.31 23.11 -0.40
C ALA A 92 11.12 22.31 -0.99
N ASP A 93 11.38 21.36 -1.92
CA ASP A 93 10.34 20.49 -2.46
C ASP A 93 9.81 19.51 -1.40
N LYS A 94 10.69 18.97 -0.54
CA LYS A 94 10.31 18.14 0.60
C LYS A 94 9.40 18.91 1.58
N ASP A 95 9.78 20.12 1.95
CA ASP A 95 9.02 20.96 2.89
C ASP A 95 7.67 21.40 2.28
N LEU A 96 7.64 21.67 0.97
CA LEU A 96 6.41 22.01 0.28
C LEU A 96 5.46 20.80 0.21
N ALA A 97 5.99 19.60 -0.07
CA ALA A 97 5.18 18.37 -0.06
C ALA A 97 4.51 18.14 1.30
N GLU A 98 5.24 18.39 2.40
CA GLU A 98 4.69 18.30 3.76
C GLU A 98 3.56 19.30 3.99
N LYS A 99 3.76 20.58 3.64
CA LYS A 99 2.74 21.62 3.77
C LYS A 99 1.48 21.28 2.97
N LEU A 100 1.65 20.78 1.74
CA LEU A 100 0.52 20.36 0.90
C LEU A 100 -0.25 19.18 1.52
N ALA A 101 0.46 18.23 2.14
CA ALA A 101 -0.18 17.12 2.83
C ALA A 101 -0.93 17.59 4.10
N GLN A 102 -0.31 18.46 4.90
CA GLN A 102 -0.92 19.01 6.12
C GLN A 102 -2.16 19.86 5.84
N SER A 103 -2.23 20.50 4.66
CA SER A 103 -3.39 21.33 4.26
C SER A 103 -4.60 20.52 3.79
N GLN A 104 -4.46 19.20 3.60
CA GLN A 104 -5.58 18.39 3.17
C GLN A 104 -6.54 18.13 4.32
N GLU A 105 -7.85 18.16 3.97
CA GLU A 105 -8.92 17.87 4.91
C GLU A 105 -8.76 16.50 5.55
N ASN A 106 -9.02 16.40 6.85
CA ASN A 106 -8.97 15.19 7.67
C ASN A 106 -7.58 14.61 7.92
N VAL A 107 -6.50 15.23 7.45
CA VAL A 107 -5.13 14.88 7.83
C VAL A 107 -4.88 15.34 9.27
N GLN A 108 -4.54 14.40 10.15
CA GLN A 108 -4.23 14.71 11.56
C GLN A 108 -2.74 14.97 11.79
N SER A 109 -1.88 14.22 11.12
CA SER A 109 -0.44 14.38 11.23
C SER A 109 0.25 13.87 9.98
N VAL A 110 1.44 14.42 9.71
CA VAL A 110 2.28 14.03 8.59
C VAL A 110 3.65 13.61 9.09
N VAL A 111 4.10 12.44 8.64
CA VAL A 111 5.48 11.97 8.79
C VAL A 111 6.15 12.11 7.44
N ASN A 112 7.02 13.10 7.29
CA ASN A 112 7.72 13.37 6.04
C ASN A 112 9.13 12.79 6.07
N ASP A 113 9.29 11.59 5.52
CA ASP A 113 10.60 10.92 5.38
C ASP A 113 11.04 10.84 3.91
N LEU A 114 10.66 11.85 3.09
CA LEU A 114 11.20 12.01 1.75
C LEU A 114 12.72 12.22 1.82
N ALA A 115 13.46 11.42 1.04
CA ALA A 115 14.91 11.61 0.92
C ALA A 115 15.19 12.75 -0.07
N VAL A 116 16.11 13.66 0.29
CA VAL A 116 16.60 14.66 -0.68
C VAL A 116 17.66 14.01 -1.57
N SER A 117 17.23 13.46 -2.70
CA SER A 117 18.10 12.72 -3.62
C SER A 117 17.43 12.53 -4.99
N MET A 118 18.19 11.98 -5.93
CA MET A 118 17.62 11.47 -7.19
C MET A 118 16.72 10.27 -6.94
N PRO A 119 15.70 10.03 -7.79
CA PRO A 119 14.81 8.88 -7.67
C PRO A 119 15.57 7.55 -7.62
N SER A 120 15.08 6.63 -6.80
CA SER A 120 15.64 5.28 -6.65
C SER A 120 15.55 4.49 -7.96
N SER A 121 16.56 3.62 -8.20
CA SER A 121 16.60 2.76 -9.37
C SER A 121 15.50 1.70 -9.32
N VAL A 122 15.13 1.13 -10.48
CA VAL A 122 14.20 0.00 -10.59
C VAL A 122 14.69 -1.19 -9.75
N THR A 123 16.01 -1.44 -9.74
CA THR A 123 16.62 -2.51 -8.93
C THR A 123 16.40 -2.28 -7.44
N GLN A 124 16.53 -1.02 -6.96
CA GLN A 124 16.27 -0.71 -5.55
C GLN A 124 14.81 -0.93 -5.20
N ARG A 125 13.88 -0.46 -6.02
CA ARG A 125 12.43 -0.67 -5.80
C ARG A 125 12.06 -2.16 -5.78
N SER A 126 12.69 -2.98 -6.64
CA SER A 126 12.48 -4.43 -6.61
C SER A 126 12.96 -5.06 -5.30
N LYS A 127 14.09 -4.60 -4.73
CA LYS A 127 14.54 -5.03 -3.41
C LYS A 127 13.56 -4.63 -2.31
N ASP A 128 13.00 -3.43 -2.37
CA ASP A 128 12.04 -2.93 -1.39
C ASP A 128 10.73 -3.76 -1.42
N ILE A 129 10.28 -4.20 -2.60
CA ILE A 129 9.14 -5.12 -2.75
C ILE A 129 9.45 -6.47 -2.07
N VAL A 130 10.66 -7.02 -2.26
CA VAL A 130 11.07 -8.28 -1.62
C VAL A 130 11.08 -8.13 -0.09
N ILE A 131 11.66 -7.04 0.44
CA ILE A 131 11.69 -6.77 1.89
C ILE A 131 10.25 -6.66 2.44
N THR A 132 9.36 -5.92 1.76
CA THR A 132 7.96 -5.80 2.17
C THR A 132 7.26 -7.17 2.20
N SER A 133 7.50 -8.01 1.20
CA SER A 133 6.91 -9.35 1.12
C SER A 133 7.41 -10.26 2.24
N GLN A 134 8.71 -10.22 2.53
CA GLN A 134 9.32 -10.97 3.63
C GLN A 134 8.78 -10.51 4.99
N ALA A 135 8.62 -9.20 5.20
CA ALA A 135 8.04 -8.65 6.43
C ALA A 135 6.60 -9.12 6.64
N LYS A 136 5.78 -9.07 5.59
CA LYS A 136 4.39 -9.56 5.64
C LYS A 136 4.32 -11.07 5.91
N ALA A 137 5.17 -11.87 5.26
CA ALA A 137 5.23 -13.31 5.50
C ALA A 137 5.65 -13.62 6.95
N ALA A 138 6.68 -12.94 7.46
CA ALA A 138 7.14 -13.12 8.83
C ALA A 138 6.10 -12.71 9.87
N PHE A 139 5.25 -11.71 9.57
CA PHE A 139 4.12 -11.33 10.43
C PHE A 139 3.02 -12.42 10.43
N ILE A 140 2.74 -13.06 9.29
CA ILE A 140 1.77 -14.16 9.20
C ILE A 140 2.24 -15.35 10.05
N ASP A 141 3.54 -15.64 10.04
CA ASP A 141 4.13 -16.73 10.84
C ASP A 141 4.15 -16.40 12.34
N ALA A 142 4.17 -15.13 12.70
CA ALA A 142 4.13 -14.66 14.08
C ALA A 142 2.69 -14.68 14.63
N LYS A 143 2.26 -15.81 15.19
CA LYS A 143 0.90 -16.04 15.72
C LYS A 143 0.46 -15.06 16.82
N ASP A 144 1.39 -14.30 17.37
CA ASP A 144 1.19 -13.31 18.42
C ASP A 144 0.98 -11.88 17.89
N LEU A 145 0.90 -11.72 16.56
CA LEU A 145 0.62 -10.44 15.88
C LEU A 145 -0.71 -10.47 15.14
N GLN A 146 -1.44 -9.36 15.21
CA GLN A 146 -2.60 -9.13 14.33
C GLN A 146 -2.13 -8.48 13.03
N VAL A 147 -1.80 -9.30 12.02
CA VAL A 147 -1.16 -8.88 10.76
C VAL A 147 -1.94 -7.79 10.05
N ASN A 148 -3.28 -7.87 10.03
CA ASN A 148 -4.14 -6.90 9.34
C ASN A 148 -4.22 -5.54 10.03
N SER A 149 -3.70 -5.42 11.26
CA SER A 149 -3.62 -4.16 11.99
C SER A 149 -2.30 -3.40 11.71
N ILE A 150 -1.40 -4.00 10.89
CA ILE A 150 -0.08 -3.44 10.59
C ILE A 150 0.08 -3.26 9.08
N LYS A 151 0.24 -2.02 8.65
CA LYS A 151 0.61 -1.66 7.26
C LYS A 151 2.12 -1.53 7.17
N VAL A 152 2.73 -2.19 6.19
CA VAL A 152 4.17 -2.19 5.95
C VAL A 152 4.44 -1.48 4.64
N VAL A 153 5.30 -0.49 4.67
CA VAL A 153 5.82 0.24 3.50
C VAL A 153 7.33 0.17 3.54
N THR A 154 7.96 -0.13 2.40
CA THR A 154 9.42 -0.13 2.29
C THR A 154 9.84 0.83 1.19
N GLU A 155 10.76 1.72 1.52
CA GLU A 155 11.35 2.66 0.58
C GLU A 155 12.86 2.79 0.87
N ARG A 156 13.70 2.52 -0.13
CA ARG A 156 15.17 2.60 -0.04
C ARG A 156 15.77 1.76 1.12
N GLY A 157 15.17 0.58 1.39
CA GLY A 157 15.58 -0.27 2.50
C GLY A 157 15.11 0.22 3.89
N VAL A 158 14.42 1.35 3.96
CA VAL A 158 13.76 1.82 5.18
C VAL A 158 12.37 1.21 5.24
N VAL A 159 12.05 0.51 6.32
CA VAL A 159 10.74 -0.10 6.53
C VAL A 159 9.94 0.75 7.52
N TYR A 160 8.79 1.22 7.07
CA TYR A 160 7.82 1.97 7.87
C TYR A 160 6.72 1.02 8.31
N LEU A 161 6.47 1.00 9.61
CA LEU A 161 5.41 0.22 10.22
C LEU A 161 4.34 1.16 10.75
N MET A 162 3.15 1.11 10.15
CA MET A 162 1.98 1.88 10.55
C MET A 162 0.92 0.93 11.11
N GLY A 163 0.08 1.40 12.01
CA GLY A 163 -0.99 0.55 12.56
C GLY A 163 -1.50 1.03 13.91
N ARG A 164 -2.65 0.52 14.32
CA ARG A 164 -3.15 0.64 15.70
C ARG A 164 -2.79 -0.63 16.45
N VAL A 165 -1.78 -0.55 17.30
CA VAL A 165 -1.17 -1.71 17.94
C VAL A 165 -0.85 -1.44 19.41
N THR A 166 -0.79 -2.51 20.21
CA THR A 166 -0.26 -2.40 21.57
C THR A 166 1.27 -2.21 21.53
N SER A 167 1.85 -1.65 22.59
CA SER A 167 3.31 -1.49 22.73
C SER A 167 4.05 -2.83 22.56
N ARG A 168 3.45 -3.95 23.00
CA ARG A 168 4.00 -5.30 22.81
C ARG A 168 4.06 -5.67 21.33
N GLU A 169 2.97 -5.46 20.58
CA GLU A 169 2.90 -5.73 19.14
C GLU A 169 3.85 -4.81 18.36
N ALA A 170 3.91 -3.52 18.71
CA ALA A 170 4.82 -2.56 18.10
C ALA A 170 6.28 -3.01 18.25
N LYS A 171 6.68 -3.43 19.47
CA LYS A 171 8.01 -3.97 19.71
C LYS A 171 8.25 -5.25 18.92
N ARG A 172 7.32 -6.19 18.98
CA ARG A 172 7.43 -7.49 18.31
C ARG A 172 7.58 -7.34 16.79
N ALA A 173 6.72 -6.53 16.16
CA ALA A 173 6.79 -6.25 14.73
C ALA A 173 8.13 -5.60 14.33
N THR A 174 8.60 -4.65 15.15
CA THR A 174 9.89 -3.98 14.94
C THR A 174 11.05 -4.98 15.00
N ASP A 175 11.06 -5.87 15.99
CA ASP A 175 12.14 -6.86 16.18
C ASP A 175 12.17 -7.87 15.03
N ILE A 176 11.01 -8.32 14.54
CA ILE A 176 10.90 -9.20 13.37
C ILE A 176 11.51 -8.51 12.13
N VAL A 177 11.10 -7.29 11.84
CA VAL A 177 11.54 -6.58 10.62
C VAL A 177 13.03 -6.27 10.66
N ARG A 178 13.59 -5.97 11.82
CA ARG A 178 15.04 -5.75 11.98
C ARG A 178 15.88 -6.98 11.63
N GLY A 179 15.31 -8.18 11.73
CA GLY A 179 15.96 -9.44 11.36
C GLY A 179 15.95 -9.74 9.87
N ILE A 180 15.24 -8.96 9.04
CA ILE A 180 15.10 -9.21 7.60
C ILE A 180 16.32 -8.66 6.85
N GLY A 181 16.88 -9.50 5.97
CA GLY A 181 18.02 -9.10 5.15
C GLY A 181 17.69 -7.95 4.21
N GLY A 182 18.55 -6.94 4.15
CA GLY A 182 18.38 -5.76 3.32
C GLY A 182 17.65 -4.59 3.98
N VAL A 183 17.10 -4.75 5.19
CA VAL A 183 16.53 -3.66 5.98
C VAL A 183 17.65 -2.79 6.53
N ALA A 184 17.66 -1.52 6.12
CA ALA A 184 18.63 -0.53 6.59
C ALA A 184 18.14 0.17 7.87
N LYS A 185 16.83 0.42 7.99
CA LYS A 185 16.21 1.15 9.11
C LYS A 185 14.76 0.72 9.27
N VAL A 186 14.26 0.71 10.50
CA VAL A 186 12.83 0.56 10.80
C VAL A 186 12.32 1.83 11.46
N VAL A 187 11.26 2.40 10.88
CA VAL A 187 10.57 3.59 11.38
C VAL A 187 9.20 3.17 11.89
N ARG A 188 8.91 3.47 13.14
CA ARG A 188 7.62 3.21 13.76
C ARG A 188 6.71 4.43 13.63
N VAL A 189 5.58 4.25 12.96
CA VAL A 189 4.54 5.26 12.74
C VAL A 189 3.22 4.74 13.31
N PHE A 190 3.29 4.04 14.43
CA PHE A 190 2.15 3.43 15.08
C PHE A 190 1.30 4.43 15.86
N ASP A 191 0.01 4.08 16.00
CA ASP A 191 -0.88 4.56 17.06
C ASP A 191 -0.91 3.48 18.14
N GLU A 192 -0.22 3.71 19.25
CA GLU A 192 -0.20 2.77 20.37
C GLU A 192 -1.49 2.88 21.19
N ILE A 193 -2.09 1.71 21.55
CA ILE A 193 -3.35 1.57 22.28
C ILE A 193 -3.16 0.71 23.54
#